data_6eb7cb4d24558c398609cf04a6dffd5b
#
_entry.id   6eb7cb4d24558c398609cf04a6dffd5b
#
_cell.length_a   1.000
_cell.length_b   1.000
_cell.length_c   1.000
_cell.angle_alpha   90.00
_cell.angle_beta   90.00
_cell.angle_gamma   90.00
#
_symmetry.space_group_name_H-M   'P 1'
#
loop_
_entity.id
_entity.type
_entity.pdbx_description
1 polymer ?
#
loop_
_entity_poly.entity_id
_entity_poly.type
_entity_poly.pdbx_seq_one_letter_code
_entity_poly.pdbx_strand_id
1 'polypeptide(L)'
;MQRSGTFVGAAMATSWVSSARAGTAARELIPKKFPFPPNDQFGNYEPTITGDGNTVYFARFAAAGDKRVKTTDLFVTHRIRQSGEWPGSNGDWTVPERLPDIVNSDAMDLEPRISPDGTTLHFMSTRAGGHGATDIYVAHKQPNGEWTKAENLGPNVNSQYVDHCFMPSGIPGQENVSVFISIRPREPGADPSPDVYTSTLERSVWQPAKRLDSKVLDSIGFKCRINAVAKDGLVLGVASVHDFGKFHKMVFLRYDPSTNRWKGPIVEAPFNLPNVDGACPQFTADGDKMIWSSGQDRGPGPISGSDGSGSVYDLFWLKTSDLVAYYRAKARLT
;
A
#
# COMPACT_ATOMS: atom_id res chain seq x y z
N MET A 1 -0.18 29.25 70.64
CA MET A 1 0.28 30.34 69.77
C MET A 1 1.13 29.71 68.66
N GLN A 2 0.52 29.44 67.54
CA GLN A 2 1.18 28.87 66.36
C GLN A 2 1.39 29.99 65.36
N ARG A 3 2.62 30.12 64.90
CA ARG A 3 2.95 31.01 63.78
C ARG A 3 3.09 30.19 62.53
N SER A 4 2.29 30.51 61.55
CA SER A 4 2.31 30.03 60.21
C SER A 4 3.46 30.67 59.42
N GLY A 5 4.34 29.87 58.84
CA GLY A 5 5.37 30.32 57.91
C GLY A 5 4.98 29.93 56.48
N THR A 6 4.75 30.96 55.69
CA THR A 6 4.45 30.82 54.25
C THR A 6 5.77 30.71 53.47
N PHE A 7 5.99 29.60 52.80
CA PHE A 7 7.11 29.45 51.82
C PHE A 7 6.64 29.93 50.46
N VAL A 8 7.26 30.98 49.96
CA VAL A 8 7.12 31.45 48.58
C VAL A 8 8.23 30.75 47.78
N GLY A 9 7.82 29.79 46.95
CA GLY A 9 8.69 29.15 46.00
C GLY A 9 8.79 29.97 44.73
N ALA A 10 9.96 30.54 44.44
CA ALA A 10 10.22 31.18 43.15
C ALA A 10 10.46 30.12 42.08
N ALA A 11 9.58 30.03 41.12
CA ALA A 11 9.76 29.23 39.91
C ALA A 11 10.72 29.97 38.95
N MET A 12 11.92 29.45 38.76
CA MET A 12 12.80 29.87 37.67
C MET A 12 12.28 29.31 36.35
N ALA A 13 11.72 30.21 35.57
CA ALA A 13 11.42 29.92 34.15
C ALA A 13 12.72 29.94 33.34
N THR A 14 13.27 28.79 33.00
CA THR A 14 14.31 28.67 32.00
C THR A 14 13.69 28.87 30.61
N SER A 15 13.89 30.06 30.07
CA SER A 15 13.57 30.38 28.66
C SER A 15 14.51 29.59 27.74
N TRP A 16 13.98 28.58 27.10
CA TRP A 16 14.60 27.95 25.94
C TRP A 16 14.47 28.91 24.75
N VAL A 17 15.51 29.66 24.47
CA VAL A 17 15.64 30.39 23.20
C VAL A 17 15.95 29.35 22.14
N SER A 18 14.92 28.93 21.41
CA SER A 18 15.05 28.17 20.19
C SER A 18 15.64 29.09 19.12
N SER A 19 16.90 28.93 18.80
CA SER A 19 17.51 29.53 17.60
C SER A 19 16.95 28.82 16.37
N ALA A 20 15.81 29.30 15.86
CA ALA A 20 15.28 28.90 14.57
C ALA A 20 16.24 29.44 13.48
N ARG A 21 17.22 28.62 13.06
CA ARG A 21 17.78 28.75 11.74
C ARG A 21 16.65 28.47 10.76
N ALA A 22 16.39 29.42 9.87
CA ALA A 22 15.44 29.31 8.75
C ALA A 22 15.92 28.23 7.76
N GLY A 23 15.70 26.96 8.11
CA GLY A 23 15.59 25.88 7.16
C GLY A 23 14.16 25.89 6.68
N THR A 24 13.94 25.80 5.37
CA THR A 24 12.62 25.62 4.76
C THR A 24 11.86 24.57 5.54
N ALA A 25 10.83 24.99 6.30
CA ALA A 25 10.00 24.08 7.06
C ALA A 25 9.47 23.01 6.09
N ALA A 26 9.70 21.74 6.41
CA ALA A 26 9.15 20.67 5.60
C ALA A 26 7.64 20.89 5.49
N ARG A 27 7.16 21.04 4.25
CA ARG A 27 5.73 21.26 3.98
C ARG A 27 4.96 20.14 4.63
N GLU A 28 3.93 20.47 5.38
CA GLU A 28 3.06 19.49 6.00
C GLU A 28 2.39 18.62 4.92
N LEU A 29 2.54 17.31 5.01
CA LEU A 29 1.85 16.38 4.13
C LEU A 29 0.44 16.13 4.64
N ILE A 30 -0.54 16.71 3.98
CA ILE A 30 -1.95 16.55 4.32
C ILE A 30 -2.59 15.60 3.31
N PRO A 31 -2.93 14.37 3.70
CA PRO A 31 -3.69 13.44 2.88
C PRO A 31 -5.00 14.03 2.40
N LYS A 32 -5.31 13.83 1.13
CA LYS A 32 -6.60 14.18 0.56
C LYS A 32 -7.43 12.92 0.37
N LYS A 33 -8.67 12.97 0.84
CA LYS A 33 -9.62 11.86 0.70
C LYS A 33 -10.15 11.77 -0.73
N PHE A 34 -10.36 10.55 -1.21
CA PHE A 34 -11.10 10.32 -2.45
C PHE A 34 -12.56 10.73 -2.29
N PRO A 35 -13.20 11.20 -3.37
CA PRO A 35 -14.62 11.57 -3.31
C PRO A 35 -15.54 10.35 -3.17
N PHE A 36 -16.79 10.62 -2.81
CA PHE A 36 -17.89 9.67 -2.93
C PHE A 36 -18.30 9.54 -4.43
N PRO A 37 -18.68 8.36 -4.95
CA PRO A 37 -19.03 7.14 -4.23
C PRO A 37 -17.92 6.11 -4.00
N PRO A 38 -16.67 6.20 -4.51
CA PRO A 38 -15.68 5.18 -4.12
C PRO A 38 -15.58 5.04 -2.60
N ASN A 39 -15.48 6.16 -1.86
CA ASN A 39 -15.51 6.17 -0.42
C ASN A 39 -16.97 6.23 0.09
N ASP A 40 -17.64 5.11 0.06
CA ASP A 40 -18.98 4.93 0.60
C ASP A 40 -18.95 4.41 2.06
N GLN A 41 -20.07 3.91 2.55
CA GLN A 41 -20.19 3.36 3.92
C GLN A 41 -19.43 2.03 4.11
N PHE A 42 -19.01 1.37 3.03
CA PHE A 42 -18.25 0.13 3.06
C PHE A 42 -16.76 0.42 2.96
N GLY A 43 -15.92 -0.45 3.50
CA GLY A 43 -14.48 -0.27 3.46
C GLY A 43 -13.88 -0.58 2.09
N ASN A 44 -12.94 0.26 1.64
CA ASN A 44 -12.17 0.05 0.42
C ASN A 44 -10.71 -0.17 0.80
N TYR A 45 -10.16 -1.31 0.43
CA TYR A 45 -8.84 -1.73 0.84
C TYR A 45 -7.92 -1.97 -0.38
N GLU A 46 -6.65 -1.59 -0.25
CA GLU A 46 -5.61 -1.88 -1.24
C GLU A 46 -5.89 -1.38 -2.67
N PRO A 47 -6.06 -0.07 -2.85
CA PRO A 47 -6.39 0.47 -4.16
C PRO A 47 -5.27 0.26 -5.18
N THR A 48 -5.66 0.08 -6.43
CA THR A 48 -4.79 0.13 -7.61
C THR A 48 -5.50 0.90 -8.72
N ILE A 49 -4.75 1.59 -9.58
CA ILE A 49 -5.30 2.51 -10.56
C ILE A 49 -4.68 2.30 -11.94
N THR A 50 -5.48 2.41 -12.99
CA THR A 50 -5.01 2.41 -14.37
C THR A 50 -4.14 3.62 -14.69
N GLY A 51 -3.30 3.51 -15.72
CA GLY A 51 -2.34 4.55 -16.10
C GLY A 51 -2.98 5.88 -16.51
N ASP A 52 -4.21 5.85 -17.02
CA ASP A 52 -4.99 7.04 -17.36
C ASP A 52 -5.64 7.72 -16.13
N GLY A 53 -5.55 7.09 -14.96
CA GLY A 53 -6.12 7.60 -13.72
C GLY A 53 -7.65 7.58 -13.64
N ASN A 54 -8.31 6.81 -14.50
CA ASN A 54 -9.77 6.82 -14.62
C ASN A 54 -10.47 5.54 -14.12
N THR A 55 -9.71 4.51 -13.75
CA THR A 55 -10.28 3.27 -13.20
C THR A 55 -9.50 2.84 -11.97
N VAL A 56 -10.19 2.67 -10.84
CA VAL A 56 -9.63 2.21 -9.58
C VAL A 56 -10.21 0.84 -9.23
N TYR A 57 -9.33 -0.11 -8.95
CA TYR A 57 -9.68 -1.41 -8.38
C TYR A 57 -9.28 -1.43 -6.91
N PHE A 58 -10.00 -2.15 -6.10
CA PHE A 58 -9.71 -2.31 -4.67
C PHE A 58 -10.41 -3.56 -4.14
N ALA A 59 -10.05 -3.98 -2.93
CA ALA A 59 -10.73 -5.08 -2.24
C ALA A 59 -11.77 -4.54 -1.26
N ARG A 60 -12.82 -5.33 -1.00
CA ARG A 60 -13.80 -5.12 0.07
C ARG A 60 -13.94 -6.36 0.90
N PHE A 61 -13.89 -6.18 2.21
CA PHE A 61 -14.26 -7.22 3.16
C PHE A 61 -15.78 -7.32 3.28
N ALA A 62 -16.27 -8.54 3.55
CA ALA A 62 -17.66 -8.75 3.90
C ALA A 62 -18.00 -7.90 5.12
N ALA A 63 -18.99 -7.02 4.97
CA ALA A 63 -19.47 -6.16 6.03
C ALA A 63 -20.96 -6.37 6.24
N ALA A 64 -21.45 -6.18 7.45
CA ALA A 64 -22.87 -6.29 7.76
C ALA A 64 -23.67 -5.35 6.84
N GLY A 65 -24.59 -5.93 6.05
CA GLY A 65 -25.44 -5.22 5.11
C GLY A 65 -24.92 -5.10 3.68
N ASP A 66 -23.67 -5.42 3.37
CA ASP A 66 -23.19 -5.53 1.98
C ASP A 66 -23.33 -6.96 1.45
N LYS A 67 -24.45 -7.23 0.78
CA LYS A 67 -24.74 -8.54 0.18
C LYS A 67 -23.92 -8.86 -1.09
N ARG A 68 -23.12 -7.90 -1.57
CA ARG A 68 -22.30 -8.06 -2.79
C ARG A 68 -21.01 -8.83 -2.52
N VAL A 69 -20.56 -8.86 -1.25
CA VAL A 69 -19.31 -9.48 -0.84
C VAL A 69 -19.59 -10.79 -0.12
N LYS A 70 -18.95 -11.88 -0.56
CA LYS A 70 -19.08 -13.20 0.08
C LYS A 70 -18.10 -13.35 1.25
N THR A 71 -16.82 -13.02 0.99
CA THR A 71 -15.73 -13.08 1.98
C THR A 71 -14.90 -11.80 1.91
N THR A 72 -14.04 -11.71 0.92
CA THR A 72 -13.34 -10.51 0.50
C THR A 72 -13.24 -10.58 -1.01
N ASP A 73 -13.74 -9.57 -1.68
CA ASP A 73 -13.88 -9.54 -3.13
C ASP A 73 -13.23 -8.30 -3.72
N LEU A 74 -12.83 -8.41 -4.99
CA LEU A 74 -12.30 -7.31 -5.79
C LEU A 74 -13.44 -6.51 -6.42
N PHE A 75 -13.29 -5.19 -6.35
CA PHE A 75 -14.23 -4.22 -6.87
C PHE A 75 -13.55 -3.26 -7.84
N VAL A 76 -14.34 -2.61 -8.66
CA VAL A 76 -13.90 -1.59 -9.60
C VAL A 76 -14.83 -0.38 -9.58
N THR A 77 -14.27 0.80 -9.80
CA THR A 77 -15.00 2.06 -10.02
C THR A 77 -14.35 2.83 -11.16
N HIS A 78 -15.16 3.56 -11.90
CA HIS A 78 -14.74 4.30 -13.08
C HIS A 78 -15.03 5.79 -12.91
N ARG A 79 -14.11 6.63 -13.37
CA ARG A 79 -14.32 8.06 -13.42
C ARG A 79 -15.21 8.41 -14.61
N ILE A 80 -16.36 9.02 -14.36
CA ILE A 80 -17.37 9.38 -15.36
C ILE A 80 -17.42 10.86 -15.66
N ARG A 81 -16.79 11.71 -14.82
CA ARG A 81 -16.67 13.16 -15.01
C ARG A 81 -15.29 13.63 -14.57
N GLN A 82 -14.86 14.73 -15.13
CA GLN A 82 -13.57 15.36 -14.78
C GLN A 82 -13.84 16.78 -14.25
N SER A 83 -14.34 16.87 -13.01
CA SER A 83 -14.54 18.16 -12.36
C SER A 83 -13.34 18.50 -11.47
N GLY A 84 -12.70 19.64 -11.76
CA GLY A 84 -11.57 20.12 -10.95
C GLY A 84 -10.30 19.27 -11.00
N GLU A 85 -9.49 19.41 -9.95
CA GLU A 85 -8.25 18.62 -9.78
C GLU A 85 -8.58 17.13 -9.53
N TRP A 86 -7.76 16.25 -10.13
CA TRP A 86 -7.86 14.82 -9.84
C TRP A 86 -7.79 14.57 -8.31
N PRO A 87 -8.58 13.67 -7.76
CA PRO A 87 -9.52 12.71 -8.38
C PRO A 87 -10.89 13.30 -8.72
N GLY A 88 -11.15 14.58 -8.50
CA GLY A 88 -12.41 15.24 -8.78
C GLY A 88 -13.29 15.43 -7.53
N SER A 89 -14.59 15.51 -7.75
CA SER A 89 -15.60 15.79 -6.74
C SER A 89 -16.57 14.61 -6.55
N ASN A 90 -17.43 14.71 -5.54
CA ASN A 90 -18.48 13.72 -5.33
C ASN A 90 -19.37 13.58 -6.58
N GLY A 91 -19.63 12.34 -6.96
CA GLY A 91 -20.40 12.02 -8.16
C GLY A 91 -19.58 11.97 -9.46
N ASP A 92 -18.26 12.16 -9.42
CA ASP A 92 -17.39 12.02 -10.59
C ASP A 92 -17.01 10.56 -10.88
N TRP A 93 -17.30 9.65 -9.96
CA TRP A 93 -17.02 8.22 -10.07
C TRP A 93 -18.29 7.39 -10.04
N THR A 94 -18.27 6.20 -10.63
CA THR A 94 -19.36 5.24 -10.52
C THR A 94 -19.48 4.69 -9.10
N VAL A 95 -20.64 4.18 -8.75
CA VAL A 95 -20.77 3.27 -7.59
C VAL A 95 -19.90 2.06 -7.85
N PRO A 96 -19.11 1.62 -6.85
CA PRO A 96 -18.25 0.46 -7.03
C PRO A 96 -19.01 -0.82 -7.38
N GLU A 97 -18.51 -1.52 -8.38
CA GLU A 97 -19.05 -2.79 -8.87
C GLU A 97 -18.11 -3.94 -8.51
N ARG A 98 -18.68 -5.05 -8.05
CA ARG A 98 -17.92 -6.28 -7.80
C ARG A 98 -17.45 -6.87 -9.12
N LEU A 99 -16.19 -7.30 -9.22
CA LEU A 99 -15.71 -8.03 -10.38
C LEU A 99 -16.45 -9.39 -10.53
N PRO A 100 -16.58 -9.90 -11.76
CA PRO A 100 -17.33 -11.14 -12.01
C PRO A 100 -16.68 -12.36 -11.34
N ASP A 101 -17.48 -13.41 -11.14
CA ASP A 101 -17.05 -14.65 -10.48
C ASP A 101 -15.96 -15.43 -11.27
N ILE A 102 -15.70 -15.07 -12.49
CA ILE A 102 -14.55 -15.60 -13.25
C ILE A 102 -13.22 -15.07 -12.73
N VAL A 103 -13.23 -13.89 -12.06
CA VAL A 103 -12.10 -13.26 -11.37
C VAL A 103 -12.19 -13.54 -9.87
N ASN A 104 -13.26 -13.09 -9.21
CA ASN A 104 -13.53 -13.38 -7.81
C ASN A 104 -13.90 -14.85 -7.59
N SER A 105 -13.71 -15.34 -6.40
CA SER A 105 -14.02 -16.71 -5.99
C SER A 105 -14.93 -16.72 -4.76
N ASP A 106 -15.20 -17.90 -4.21
CA ASP A 106 -15.86 -18.07 -2.90
C ASP A 106 -14.86 -17.95 -1.73
N ALA A 107 -13.57 -17.80 -2.03
CA ALA A 107 -12.48 -17.58 -1.08
C ALA A 107 -12.13 -16.09 -0.99
N MET A 108 -11.12 -15.74 -0.20
CA MET A 108 -10.63 -14.36 -0.12
C MET A 108 -9.85 -13.99 -1.39
N ASP A 109 -10.22 -12.89 -2.03
CA ASP A 109 -9.52 -12.27 -3.15
C ASP A 109 -9.14 -10.84 -2.77
N LEU A 110 -7.83 -10.55 -2.69
CA LEU A 110 -7.26 -9.34 -2.13
C LEU A 110 -6.11 -8.79 -2.99
N GLU A 111 -5.63 -7.62 -2.61
CA GLU A 111 -4.39 -7.03 -3.13
C GLU A 111 -4.36 -6.88 -4.66
N PRO A 112 -5.38 -6.29 -5.27
CA PRO A 112 -5.41 -6.13 -6.72
C PRO A 112 -4.25 -5.26 -7.21
N ARG A 113 -3.71 -5.59 -8.39
CA ARG A 113 -2.71 -4.80 -9.12
C ARG A 113 -3.04 -4.81 -10.59
N ILE A 114 -3.61 -3.69 -11.02
CA ILE A 114 -3.92 -3.50 -12.44
C ILE A 114 -2.69 -2.97 -13.18
N SER A 115 -2.45 -3.48 -14.37
CA SER A 115 -1.46 -2.90 -15.28
C SER A 115 -1.86 -1.49 -15.73
N PRO A 116 -0.89 -0.63 -16.10
CA PRO A 116 -1.20 0.74 -16.54
C PRO A 116 -2.20 0.83 -17.69
N ASP A 117 -2.19 -0.13 -18.60
CA ASP A 117 -3.13 -0.22 -19.73
C ASP A 117 -4.51 -0.78 -19.34
N GLY A 118 -4.70 -1.22 -18.11
CA GLY A 118 -5.95 -1.74 -17.59
C GLY A 118 -6.30 -3.16 -18.08
N THR A 119 -5.34 -3.89 -18.66
CA THR A 119 -5.60 -5.19 -19.29
C THR A 119 -5.19 -6.40 -18.47
N THR A 120 -4.28 -6.23 -17.49
CA THR A 120 -3.78 -7.34 -16.68
C THR A 120 -3.96 -7.03 -15.20
N LEU A 121 -4.70 -7.88 -14.51
CA LEU A 121 -4.97 -7.76 -13.08
C LEU A 121 -4.29 -8.92 -12.33
N HIS A 122 -3.29 -8.59 -11.52
CA HIS A 122 -2.74 -9.53 -10.54
C HIS A 122 -3.44 -9.33 -9.20
N PHE A 123 -3.59 -10.39 -8.43
CA PHE A 123 -4.20 -10.32 -7.09
C PHE A 123 -3.82 -11.55 -6.26
N MET A 124 -3.99 -11.45 -4.95
CA MET A 124 -3.83 -12.57 -4.02
C MET A 124 -5.16 -13.30 -3.85
N SER A 125 -5.10 -14.63 -3.72
CA SER A 125 -6.29 -15.44 -3.43
C SER A 125 -5.96 -16.63 -2.51
N THR A 126 -6.95 -17.00 -1.68
CA THR A 126 -6.93 -18.22 -0.86
C THR A 126 -7.75 -19.36 -1.49
N ARG A 127 -8.09 -19.25 -2.79
CA ARG A 127 -8.91 -20.26 -3.50
C ARG A 127 -8.24 -21.63 -3.55
N ALA A 128 -9.05 -22.67 -3.51
CA ALA A 128 -8.57 -24.04 -3.62
C ALA A 128 -7.84 -24.31 -4.94
N GLY A 129 -6.87 -25.23 -4.91
CA GLY A 129 -6.08 -25.62 -6.09
C GLY A 129 -4.84 -24.78 -6.33
N GLY A 130 -4.46 -23.92 -5.40
CA GLY A 130 -3.19 -23.20 -5.39
C GLY A 130 -2.02 -24.06 -4.89
N HIS A 131 -0.87 -23.42 -4.68
CA HIS A 131 0.36 -24.05 -4.17
C HIS A 131 0.47 -23.94 -2.64
N GLY A 132 -0.03 -22.85 -2.06
CA GLY A 132 0.09 -22.54 -0.65
C GLY A 132 -1.20 -22.08 0.03
N ALA A 133 -1.02 -21.41 1.17
CA ALA A 133 -2.15 -20.86 1.91
C ALA A 133 -2.75 -19.62 1.21
N THR A 134 -1.90 -18.82 0.59
CA THR A 134 -2.28 -17.74 -0.33
C THR A 134 -1.33 -17.75 -1.52
N ASP A 135 -1.88 -17.52 -2.69
CA ASP A 135 -1.15 -17.50 -3.95
C ASP A 135 -1.48 -16.25 -4.76
N ILE A 136 -0.57 -15.88 -5.64
CA ILE A 136 -0.76 -14.82 -6.62
C ILE A 136 -1.42 -15.39 -7.87
N TYR A 137 -2.47 -14.73 -8.31
CA TYR A 137 -3.24 -15.03 -9.52
C TYR A 137 -3.18 -13.87 -10.50
N VAL A 138 -3.49 -14.16 -11.75
CA VAL A 138 -3.61 -13.17 -12.83
C VAL A 138 -4.88 -13.41 -13.63
N ALA A 139 -5.54 -12.32 -14.02
CA ALA A 139 -6.63 -12.33 -14.99
C ALA A 139 -6.35 -11.27 -16.07
N HIS A 140 -6.76 -11.55 -17.29
CA HIS A 140 -6.56 -10.66 -18.43
C HIS A 140 -7.89 -10.15 -18.96
N LYS A 141 -7.94 -8.86 -19.27
CA LYS A 141 -9.10 -8.24 -19.91
C LYS A 141 -9.00 -8.42 -21.41
N GLN A 142 -10.02 -9.01 -21.99
CA GLN A 142 -10.09 -9.26 -23.42
C GLN A 142 -10.51 -7.98 -24.18
N PRO A 143 -10.31 -7.92 -25.51
CA PRO A 143 -10.75 -6.78 -26.33
C PRO A 143 -12.25 -6.46 -26.26
N ASN A 144 -13.09 -7.46 -25.94
CA ASN A 144 -14.53 -7.29 -25.74
C ASN A 144 -14.88 -6.71 -24.35
N GLY A 145 -13.86 -6.47 -23.49
CA GLY A 145 -14.03 -5.95 -22.14
C GLY A 145 -14.26 -7.00 -21.06
N GLU A 146 -14.42 -8.27 -21.42
CA GLU A 146 -14.59 -9.37 -20.46
C GLU A 146 -13.25 -9.82 -19.89
N TRP A 147 -13.29 -10.35 -18.67
CA TRP A 147 -12.11 -10.94 -18.02
C TRP A 147 -11.95 -12.43 -18.41
N THR A 148 -10.70 -12.88 -18.54
CA THR A 148 -10.39 -14.31 -18.55
C THR A 148 -10.61 -14.90 -17.17
N LYS A 149 -10.68 -16.22 -17.10
CA LYS A 149 -10.57 -16.94 -15.83
C LYS A 149 -9.24 -16.61 -15.16
N ALA A 150 -9.27 -16.41 -13.84
CA ALA A 150 -8.07 -16.20 -13.07
C ALA A 150 -7.17 -17.44 -13.07
N GLU A 151 -5.89 -17.24 -13.35
CA GLU A 151 -4.86 -18.26 -13.44
C GLU A 151 -3.81 -18.07 -12.33
N ASN A 152 -3.37 -19.17 -11.70
CA ASN A 152 -2.29 -19.14 -10.72
C ASN A 152 -0.95 -18.85 -11.41
N LEU A 153 -0.12 -17.96 -10.87
CA LEU A 153 1.19 -17.63 -11.46
C LEU A 153 2.21 -18.78 -11.43
N GLY A 154 1.85 -19.88 -10.79
CA GLY A 154 2.66 -21.09 -10.76
C GLY A 154 3.81 -21.08 -9.76
N PRO A 155 4.55 -22.20 -9.66
CA PRO A 155 5.50 -22.47 -8.58
C PRO A 155 6.78 -21.63 -8.64
N ASN A 156 7.03 -20.91 -9.75
CA ASN A 156 8.14 -19.98 -9.84
C ASN A 156 7.92 -18.71 -8.99
N VAL A 157 6.65 -18.32 -8.78
CA VAL A 157 6.26 -17.22 -7.92
C VAL A 157 5.69 -17.74 -6.61
N ASN A 158 4.68 -18.59 -6.71
CA ASN A 158 3.94 -19.11 -5.56
C ASN A 158 4.68 -20.28 -4.90
N SER A 159 4.67 -20.30 -3.58
CA SER A 159 5.26 -21.36 -2.74
C SER A 159 4.18 -22.17 -2.04
N GLN A 160 4.59 -23.19 -1.30
CA GLN A 160 3.69 -23.92 -0.40
C GLN A 160 3.25 -23.11 0.84
N TYR A 161 3.67 -21.85 0.97
CA TYR A 161 3.40 -21.00 2.13
C TYR A 161 2.43 -19.86 1.79
N VAL A 162 2.76 -18.65 2.17
CA VAL A 162 1.97 -17.44 1.94
C VAL A 162 2.73 -16.54 0.96
N ASP A 163 2.13 -16.25 -0.17
CA ASP A 163 2.66 -15.34 -1.18
C ASP A 163 1.64 -14.22 -1.44
N HIS A 164 2.05 -12.95 -1.30
CA HIS A 164 1.16 -11.83 -1.36
C HIS A 164 1.86 -10.51 -1.74
N CYS A 165 1.11 -9.42 -1.84
CA CYS A 165 1.62 -8.07 -2.15
C CYS A 165 2.44 -8.02 -3.47
N PHE A 166 2.01 -8.71 -4.49
CA PHE A 166 2.70 -8.79 -5.78
C PHE A 166 2.64 -7.47 -6.53
N MET A 167 3.79 -6.89 -6.81
CA MET A 167 3.96 -5.63 -7.54
C MET A 167 4.69 -5.91 -8.84
N PRO A 168 3.99 -6.14 -9.96
CA PRO A 168 4.64 -6.20 -11.27
C PRO A 168 5.30 -4.85 -11.55
N SER A 169 6.52 -4.87 -12.09
CA SER A 169 7.30 -3.65 -12.35
C SER A 169 7.46 -2.75 -11.10
N GLY A 170 7.69 -3.36 -9.94
CA GLY A 170 7.74 -2.65 -8.65
C GLY A 170 8.94 -1.72 -8.46
N ILE A 171 9.92 -1.74 -9.37
CA ILE A 171 11.12 -0.90 -9.33
C ILE A 171 11.24 -0.16 -10.67
N PRO A 172 11.25 1.19 -10.67
CA PRO A 172 11.44 1.98 -11.88
C PRO A 172 12.74 1.62 -12.63
N GLY A 173 12.63 1.42 -13.94
CA GLY A 173 13.75 0.98 -14.79
C GLY A 173 13.99 -0.52 -14.79
N GLN A 174 13.12 -1.29 -14.12
CA GLN A 174 13.13 -2.76 -14.09
C GLN A 174 11.70 -3.28 -14.34
N GLU A 175 11.14 -2.95 -15.49
CA GLU A 175 9.74 -3.19 -15.83
C GLU A 175 9.38 -4.68 -15.90
N ASN A 176 10.38 -5.55 -16.08
CA ASN A 176 10.22 -7.01 -16.09
C ASN A 176 10.45 -7.66 -14.71
N VAL A 177 10.73 -6.89 -13.66
CA VAL A 177 10.98 -7.41 -12.32
C VAL A 177 9.78 -7.15 -11.43
N SER A 178 9.18 -8.20 -10.89
CA SER A 178 8.20 -8.09 -9.82
C SER A 178 8.86 -8.06 -8.45
N VAL A 179 8.22 -7.38 -7.52
CA VAL A 179 8.56 -7.40 -6.09
C VAL A 179 7.33 -7.89 -5.32
N PHE A 180 7.50 -8.80 -4.40
CA PHE A 180 6.39 -9.33 -3.61
C PHE A 180 6.86 -9.80 -2.23
N ILE A 181 5.92 -10.05 -1.35
CA ILE A 181 6.18 -10.60 -0.02
C ILE A 181 5.88 -12.09 -0.02
N SER A 182 6.77 -12.85 0.57
CA SER A 182 6.53 -14.27 0.82
C SER A 182 6.94 -14.65 2.24
N ILE A 183 6.13 -15.46 2.87
CA ILE A 183 6.39 -15.98 4.22
C ILE A 183 6.94 -17.38 4.07
N ARG A 184 8.24 -17.49 3.81
CA ARG A 184 8.97 -18.75 3.60
C ARG A 184 10.07 -18.92 4.63
N PRO A 185 10.53 -20.15 4.90
CA PRO A 185 11.79 -20.38 5.61
C PRO A 185 12.94 -19.74 4.84
N ARG A 186 13.83 -19.03 5.52
CA ARG A 186 15.07 -18.50 4.91
C ARG A 186 16.08 -19.60 4.60
N GLU A 187 16.08 -20.63 5.45
CA GLU A 187 16.94 -21.81 5.33
C GLU A 187 16.09 -23.07 5.57
N PRO A 188 16.49 -24.22 5.04
CA PRO A 188 15.79 -25.47 5.30
C PRO A 188 15.69 -25.77 6.79
N GLY A 189 14.44 -25.97 7.28
CA GLY A 189 14.14 -26.25 8.68
C GLY A 189 13.99 -25.03 9.59
N ALA A 190 14.17 -23.82 9.08
CA ALA A 190 13.85 -22.60 9.81
C ALA A 190 12.33 -22.33 9.80
N ASP A 191 11.86 -21.55 10.77
CA ASP A 191 10.48 -21.06 10.77
C ASP A 191 10.24 -20.12 9.60
N PRO A 192 9.06 -20.16 8.95
CA PRO A 192 8.70 -19.21 7.92
C PRO A 192 8.71 -17.77 8.44
N SER A 193 9.31 -16.87 7.69
CA SER A 193 9.37 -15.45 8.01
C SER A 193 9.04 -14.60 6.78
N PRO A 194 8.39 -13.44 6.97
CA PRO A 194 8.06 -12.57 5.86
C PRO A 194 9.30 -11.87 5.32
N ASP A 195 9.57 -12.07 4.05
CA ASP A 195 10.67 -11.43 3.34
C ASP A 195 10.22 -10.90 1.97
N VAL A 196 11.02 -10.01 1.44
CA VAL A 196 10.85 -9.48 0.09
C VAL A 196 11.48 -10.44 -0.91
N TYR A 197 10.71 -10.81 -1.91
CA TYR A 197 11.16 -11.63 -3.03
C TYR A 197 11.02 -10.86 -4.33
N THR A 198 11.80 -11.26 -5.31
CA THR A 198 11.71 -10.78 -6.69
C THR A 198 11.59 -11.96 -7.63
N SER A 199 10.87 -11.75 -8.73
CA SER A 199 10.88 -12.66 -9.88
C SER A 199 10.98 -11.83 -11.15
N THR A 200 11.66 -12.34 -12.16
CA THR A 200 11.85 -11.68 -13.44
C THR A 200 10.94 -12.32 -14.49
N LEU A 201 10.25 -11.51 -15.28
CA LEU A 201 9.46 -11.98 -16.41
C LEU A 201 10.35 -12.09 -17.64
N GLU A 202 10.59 -13.31 -18.12
CA GLU A 202 11.38 -13.58 -19.32
C GLU A 202 10.53 -14.36 -20.33
N ARG A 203 10.35 -13.81 -21.53
CA ARG A 203 9.54 -14.45 -22.60
C ARG A 203 8.16 -14.92 -22.10
N SER A 204 7.50 -14.05 -21.35
CA SER A 204 6.17 -14.31 -20.74
C SER A 204 6.13 -15.41 -19.66
N VAL A 205 7.30 -15.81 -19.11
CA VAL A 205 7.40 -16.79 -18.04
C VAL A 205 8.10 -16.16 -16.84
N TRP A 206 7.46 -16.19 -15.67
CA TRP A 206 8.07 -15.77 -14.42
C TRP A 206 9.19 -16.75 -14.03
N GLN A 207 10.36 -16.21 -13.74
CA GLN A 207 11.52 -16.98 -13.29
C GLN A 207 11.40 -17.32 -11.80
N PRO A 208 12.10 -18.34 -11.31
CA PRO A 208 12.07 -18.73 -9.91
C PRO A 208 12.34 -17.55 -8.98
N ALA A 209 11.47 -17.37 -8.01
CA ALA A 209 11.54 -16.28 -7.04
C ALA A 209 12.84 -16.33 -6.23
N LYS A 210 13.44 -15.16 -6.03
CA LYS A 210 14.68 -14.99 -5.25
C LYS A 210 14.43 -14.00 -4.13
N ARG A 211 14.91 -14.32 -2.93
CA ARG A 211 14.89 -13.37 -1.82
C ARG A 211 15.72 -12.13 -2.17
N LEU A 212 15.15 -10.96 -1.94
CA LEU A 212 15.85 -9.69 -2.10
C LEU A 212 16.72 -9.45 -0.86
N ASP A 213 18.02 -9.62 -0.98
CA ASP A 213 18.95 -9.31 0.09
C ASP A 213 19.14 -7.80 0.22
N SER A 214 18.67 -7.24 1.32
CA SER A 214 18.75 -5.80 1.60
C SER A 214 18.75 -5.50 3.09
N LYS A 215 19.91 -5.11 3.62
CA LYS A 215 20.04 -4.73 5.03
C LYS A 215 19.08 -3.62 5.47
N VAL A 216 18.77 -2.68 4.56
CA VAL A 216 17.81 -1.59 4.84
C VAL A 216 16.40 -2.15 4.95
N LEU A 217 15.97 -3.00 4.01
CA LEU A 217 14.65 -3.62 4.08
C LEU A 217 14.55 -4.59 5.24
N ASP A 218 15.60 -5.32 5.57
CA ASP A 218 15.62 -6.24 6.71
C ASP A 218 15.47 -5.49 8.04
N SER A 219 15.91 -4.22 8.11
CA SER A 219 15.82 -3.39 9.32
C SER A 219 14.44 -2.80 9.60
N ILE A 220 13.51 -2.78 8.65
CA ILE A 220 12.20 -2.13 8.82
C ILE A 220 11.07 -3.07 9.31
N GLY A 221 11.42 -4.23 9.84
CA GLY A 221 10.45 -5.16 10.42
C GLY A 221 9.61 -5.93 9.39
N PHE A 222 8.41 -6.33 9.78
CA PHE A 222 7.48 -7.05 8.91
C PHE A 222 6.96 -6.14 7.79
N LYS A 223 7.27 -6.48 6.55
CA LYS A 223 6.89 -5.73 5.37
C LYS A 223 5.63 -6.34 4.75
N CYS A 224 4.64 -5.50 4.49
CA CYS A 224 3.45 -5.92 3.76
C CYS A 224 3.52 -5.54 2.29
N ARG A 225 4.26 -4.47 1.95
CA ARG A 225 4.36 -4.00 0.57
C ARG A 225 5.56 -3.07 0.40
N ILE A 226 6.19 -3.16 -0.77
CA ILE A 226 7.22 -2.22 -1.20
C ILE A 226 6.87 -1.76 -2.61
N ASN A 227 6.87 -0.46 -2.82
CA ASN A 227 6.64 0.16 -4.11
C ASN A 227 7.61 1.33 -4.30
N ALA A 228 7.93 1.69 -5.53
CA ALA A 228 8.83 2.80 -5.81
C ALA A 228 8.38 3.62 -7.01
N VAL A 229 8.78 4.88 -7.03
CA VAL A 229 8.51 5.83 -8.12
C VAL A 229 9.73 6.69 -8.36
N ALA A 230 10.05 6.94 -9.63
CA ALA A 230 11.03 7.93 -10.02
C ALA A 230 10.36 9.30 -10.14
N LYS A 231 10.78 10.28 -9.33
CA LYS A 231 10.25 11.64 -9.38
C LYS A 231 11.30 12.65 -8.93
N ASP A 232 11.41 13.75 -9.66
CA ASP A 232 12.30 14.89 -9.34
C ASP A 232 13.75 14.47 -9.06
N GLY A 233 14.30 13.53 -9.85
CA GLY A 233 15.67 13.03 -9.72
C GLY A 233 15.91 12.10 -8.51
N LEU A 234 14.87 11.61 -7.88
CA LEU A 234 14.93 10.63 -6.80
C LEU A 234 14.06 9.43 -7.14
N VAL A 235 14.52 8.21 -6.86
CA VAL A 235 13.65 7.04 -6.79
C VAL A 235 13.22 6.86 -5.34
N LEU A 236 12.00 7.32 -5.05
CA LEU A 236 11.38 7.21 -3.73
C LEU A 236 10.71 5.87 -3.61
N GLY A 237 11.10 5.12 -2.59
CA GLY A 237 10.41 3.91 -2.15
C GLY A 237 9.43 4.21 -1.02
N VAL A 238 8.34 3.50 -1.01
CA VAL A 238 7.40 3.43 0.11
C VAL A 238 7.21 1.98 0.52
N ALA A 239 7.34 1.71 1.81
CA ALA A 239 7.05 0.42 2.38
C ALA A 239 5.91 0.55 3.39
N SER A 240 4.95 -0.35 3.30
CA SER A 240 3.98 -0.58 4.37
C SER A 240 4.59 -1.61 5.32
N VAL A 241 4.73 -1.26 6.58
CA VAL A 241 5.34 -2.09 7.62
C VAL A 241 4.33 -2.38 8.72
N HIS A 242 4.38 -3.58 9.25
CA HIS A 242 3.47 -4.06 10.27
C HIS A 242 4.23 -4.43 11.54
N ASP A 243 3.78 -3.96 12.67
CA ASP A 243 4.31 -4.37 13.97
C ASP A 243 3.39 -5.46 14.51
N PHE A 244 3.81 -6.70 14.50
CA PHE A 244 3.07 -7.94 14.80
C PHE A 244 1.79 -7.73 15.65
N GLY A 245 0.61 -7.88 15.01
CA GLY A 245 -0.69 -7.71 15.67
C GLY A 245 -1.14 -6.25 15.86
N LYS A 246 -0.43 -5.28 15.27
CA LYS A 246 -0.77 -3.85 15.31
C LYS A 246 -1.00 -3.31 13.90
N PHE A 247 -1.12 -2.00 13.81
CA PHE A 247 -1.48 -1.27 12.60
C PHE A 247 -0.33 -1.16 11.61
N HIS A 248 -0.65 -1.14 10.33
CA HIS A 248 0.31 -0.81 9.29
C HIS A 248 0.71 0.65 9.35
N LYS A 249 2.00 0.91 9.16
CA LYS A 249 2.58 2.23 9.02
C LYS A 249 3.27 2.35 7.67
N MET A 250 3.32 3.54 7.13
CA MET A 250 4.11 3.82 5.95
C MET A 250 5.45 4.42 6.32
N VAL A 251 6.50 3.92 5.68
CA VAL A 251 7.85 4.46 5.75
C VAL A 251 8.38 4.74 4.35
N PHE A 252 9.16 5.80 4.22
CA PHE A 252 9.83 6.19 3.00
C PHE A 252 11.30 5.86 3.07
N LEU A 253 11.84 5.43 1.94
CA LEU A 253 13.25 5.15 1.73
C LEU A 253 13.59 5.48 0.27
N ARG A 254 14.83 5.30 -0.14
CA ARG A 254 15.22 5.51 -1.53
C ARG A 254 15.79 4.26 -2.16
N TYR A 255 15.62 4.16 -3.46
CA TYR A 255 16.29 3.17 -4.28
C TYR A 255 17.38 3.86 -5.12
N ASP A 256 18.55 3.26 -5.21
CA ASP A 256 19.66 3.72 -6.02
C ASP A 256 19.79 2.81 -7.25
N PRO A 257 19.34 3.25 -8.43
CA PRO A 257 19.39 2.43 -9.64
C PRO A 257 20.81 2.14 -10.10
N SER A 258 21.80 2.99 -9.75
CA SER A 258 23.20 2.78 -10.17
C SER A 258 23.86 1.61 -9.45
N THR A 259 23.44 1.31 -8.24
CA THR A 259 23.92 0.21 -7.42
C THR A 259 22.89 -0.93 -7.27
N ASN A 260 21.69 -0.77 -7.81
CA ASN A 260 20.56 -1.69 -7.68
C ASN A 260 20.24 -1.99 -6.20
N ARG A 261 20.21 -0.96 -5.35
CA ARG A 261 20.06 -1.15 -3.90
C ARG A 261 19.08 -0.16 -3.24
N TRP A 262 18.33 -0.67 -2.31
CA TRP A 262 17.58 0.14 -1.36
C TRP A 262 18.51 0.80 -0.35
N LYS A 263 18.27 2.07 -0.05
CA LYS A 263 19.10 2.90 0.83
C LYS A 263 18.22 3.72 1.78
N GLY A 264 18.77 3.99 2.97
CA GLY A 264 18.21 4.94 3.92
C GLY A 264 18.51 6.42 3.57
N PRO A 265 18.19 7.33 4.49
CA PRO A 265 17.52 7.06 5.75
C PRO A 265 16.09 6.58 5.58
N ILE A 266 15.57 5.86 6.57
CA ILE A 266 14.15 5.50 6.66
C ILE A 266 13.42 6.66 7.32
N VAL A 267 12.38 7.17 6.66
CA VAL A 267 11.58 8.31 7.14
C VAL A 267 10.14 7.84 7.32
N GLU A 268 9.60 7.96 8.52
CA GLU A 268 8.20 7.63 8.79
C GLU A 268 7.27 8.66 8.16
N ALA A 269 6.14 8.21 7.60
CA ALA A 269 5.14 9.10 7.06
C ALA A 269 4.48 9.91 8.19
N PRO A 270 4.30 11.25 8.02
CA PRO A 270 3.78 12.10 9.09
C PRO A 270 2.29 11.90 9.37
N PHE A 271 1.60 11.19 8.50
CA PHE A 271 0.18 10.84 8.63
C PHE A 271 -0.05 9.43 9.17
N ASN A 272 1.00 8.75 9.65
CA ASN A 272 0.84 7.55 10.47
C ASN A 272 0.25 7.94 11.83
N LEU A 273 -1.01 7.62 12.06
CA LEU A 273 -1.68 7.91 13.32
C LEU A 273 -1.57 6.71 14.26
N PRO A 274 -1.46 6.93 15.58
CA PRO A 274 -1.53 5.85 16.56
C PRO A 274 -2.85 5.09 16.45
N ASN A 275 -2.78 3.76 16.42
CA ASN A 275 -3.95 2.87 16.35
C ASN A 275 -4.83 3.05 15.10
N VAL A 276 -4.28 3.60 14.04
CA VAL A 276 -4.95 3.73 12.74
C VAL A 276 -4.14 3.02 11.69
N ASP A 277 -4.80 2.15 10.95
CA ASP A 277 -4.17 1.42 9.87
C ASP A 277 -4.06 2.28 8.61
N GLY A 278 -2.87 2.35 8.05
CA GLY A 278 -2.61 3.03 6.78
C GLY A 278 -1.82 2.11 5.87
N ALA A 279 -2.49 1.49 4.92
CA ALA A 279 -1.92 0.37 4.19
C ALA A 279 -1.89 0.56 2.66
N CYS A 280 -1.01 -0.21 2.06
CA CYS A 280 -1.03 -0.57 0.66
C CYS A 280 -0.91 0.60 -0.32
N PRO A 281 0.14 1.44 -0.15
CA PRO A 281 0.38 2.55 -1.06
C PRO A 281 0.70 2.05 -2.47
N GLN A 282 0.21 2.80 -3.46
CA GLN A 282 0.56 2.63 -4.85
C GLN A 282 0.75 3.99 -5.52
N PHE A 283 1.73 4.07 -6.42
CA PHE A 283 1.91 5.22 -7.29
C PHE A 283 1.09 5.05 -8.58
N THR A 284 0.58 6.17 -9.10
CA THR A 284 0.02 6.21 -10.45
C THR A 284 1.10 5.95 -11.49
N ALA A 285 0.76 5.47 -12.68
CA ALA A 285 1.73 5.11 -13.72
C ALA A 285 2.58 6.31 -14.21
N ASP A 286 2.00 7.51 -14.19
CA ASP A 286 2.73 8.77 -14.47
C ASP A 286 3.68 9.18 -13.32
N GLY A 287 3.63 8.48 -12.20
CA GLY A 287 4.41 8.77 -11.01
C GLY A 287 3.99 10.04 -10.27
N ASP A 288 2.89 10.68 -10.64
CA ASP A 288 2.49 11.98 -10.10
C ASP A 288 1.78 11.90 -8.76
N LYS A 289 1.16 10.76 -8.46
CA LYS A 289 0.34 10.61 -7.25
C LYS A 289 0.61 9.28 -6.57
N MET A 290 0.44 9.28 -5.27
CA MET A 290 0.35 8.08 -4.44
C MET A 290 -1.09 7.95 -3.93
N ILE A 291 -1.65 6.74 -4.04
CA ILE A 291 -2.96 6.38 -3.48
C ILE A 291 -2.78 5.27 -2.45
N TRP A 292 -3.60 5.25 -1.43
CA TRP A 292 -3.61 4.19 -0.41
C TRP A 292 -4.96 4.12 0.31
N SER A 293 -5.15 3.12 1.14
CA SER A 293 -6.29 3.00 2.03
C SER A 293 -5.90 3.32 3.48
N SER A 294 -6.79 3.97 4.23
CA SER A 294 -6.60 4.28 5.64
C SER A 294 -7.92 4.35 6.39
N GLY A 295 -7.89 3.93 7.65
CA GLY A 295 -8.98 4.09 8.61
C GLY A 295 -8.99 5.45 9.33
N GLN A 296 -8.12 6.40 8.95
CA GLN A 296 -7.89 7.64 9.73
C GLN A 296 -9.14 8.48 10.01
N ASP A 297 -10.12 8.49 9.11
CA ASP A 297 -11.37 9.24 9.27
C ASP A 297 -12.49 8.44 9.95
N ARG A 298 -12.26 7.17 10.24
CA ARG A 298 -13.24 6.22 10.78
C ARG A 298 -12.96 5.82 12.23
N GLY A 299 -11.90 6.39 12.81
CA GLY A 299 -11.46 6.09 14.17
C GLY A 299 -10.58 4.83 14.27
N PRO A 300 -10.02 4.56 15.47
CA PRO A 300 -9.19 3.41 15.71
C PRO A 300 -10.00 2.12 15.60
N GLY A 301 -9.51 1.17 14.79
CA GLY A 301 -10.09 -0.15 14.64
C GLY A 301 -9.03 -1.14 14.15
N PRO A 302 -9.06 -2.39 14.57
CA PRO A 302 -8.14 -3.42 14.08
C PRO A 302 -8.40 -3.68 12.59
N ILE A 303 -7.36 -4.12 11.88
CA ILE A 303 -7.54 -4.79 10.59
C ILE A 303 -8.52 -5.93 10.86
N SER A 304 -9.53 -6.08 10.00
CA SER A 304 -10.58 -7.06 10.23
C SER A 304 -9.96 -8.43 10.54
N GLY A 305 -10.14 -8.85 11.75
CA GLY A 305 -9.92 -10.23 12.10
C GLY A 305 -10.97 -11.11 11.42
N SER A 306 -10.77 -12.39 11.51
CA SER A 306 -11.68 -13.45 11.07
C SER A 306 -13.12 -13.37 11.63
N ASP A 307 -13.45 -12.36 12.44
CA ASP A 307 -14.72 -12.15 13.11
C ASP A 307 -15.71 -11.24 12.36
N GLY A 308 -15.33 -10.75 11.17
CA GLY A 308 -16.20 -9.88 10.35
C GLY A 308 -16.41 -8.47 10.89
N SER A 309 -15.72 -8.05 11.94
CA SER A 309 -15.68 -6.66 12.42
C SER A 309 -14.75 -5.84 11.50
N GLY A 310 -15.14 -5.68 10.24
CA GLY A 310 -14.32 -5.02 9.24
C GLY A 310 -14.05 -3.57 9.58
N SER A 311 -12.77 -3.22 9.73
CA SER A 311 -12.36 -1.83 9.70
C SER A 311 -12.79 -1.22 8.37
N VAL A 312 -13.45 -0.08 8.42
CA VAL A 312 -13.86 0.62 7.22
C VAL A 312 -12.73 1.54 6.80
N TYR A 313 -12.16 1.27 5.63
CA TYR A 313 -11.10 2.07 5.06
C TYR A 313 -11.63 3.00 3.99
N ASP A 314 -11.10 4.20 3.96
CA ASP A 314 -11.29 5.15 2.88
C ASP A 314 -10.04 5.21 2.01
N LEU A 315 -10.21 5.59 0.75
CA LEU A 315 -9.13 5.86 -0.17
C LEU A 315 -8.61 7.27 0.02
N PHE A 316 -7.29 7.42 0.05
CA PHE A 316 -6.58 8.69 0.16
C PHE A 316 -5.55 8.83 -0.96
N TRP A 317 -5.09 10.06 -1.17
CA TRP A 317 -4.05 10.35 -2.14
C TRP A 317 -3.21 11.57 -1.74
N LEU A 318 -2.01 11.66 -2.33
CA LEU A 318 -1.09 12.79 -2.25
C LEU A 318 -0.35 12.96 -3.57
N LYS A 319 0.16 14.16 -3.83
CA LYS A 319 1.12 14.40 -4.93
C LYS A 319 2.48 13.78 -4.56
N THR A 320 3.07 13.05 -5.48
CA THR A 320 4.39 12.44 -5.28
C THR A 320 5.48 13.50 -5.09
N SER A 321 5.38 14.65 -5.77
CA SER A 321 6.31 15.76 -5.57
C SER A 321 6.35 16.28 -4.13
N ASP A 322 5.19 16.31 -3.45
CA ASP A 322 5.11 16.69 -2.04
C ASP A 322 5.78 15.63 -1.14
N LEU A 323 5.62 14.34 -1.46
CA LEU A 323 6.29 13.23 -0.76
C LEU A 323 7.81 13.30 -0.94
N VAL A 324 8.30 13.54 -2.16
CA VAL A 324 9.73 13.69 -2.45
C VAL A 324 10.32 14.87 -1.69
N ALA A 325 9.64 16.03 -1.72
CA ALA A 325 10.08 17.21 -0.98
C ALA A 325 10.14 16.95 0.54
N TYR A 326 9.12 16.30 1.10
CA TYR A 326 9.11 15.91 2.51
C TYR A 326 10.26 14.95 2.84
N TYR A 327 10.45 13.89 2.05
CA TYR A 327 11.52 12.93 2.26
C TYR A 327 12.88 13.59 2.22
N ARG A 328 13.17 14.44 1.22
CA ARG A 328 14.44 15.18 1.12
C ARG A 328 14.72 16.04 2.35
N ALA A 329 13.71 16.79 2.80
CA ALA A 329 13.83 17.63 3.97
C ALA A 329 14.16 16.83 5.25
N LYS A 330 13.46 15.71 5.47
CA LYS A 330 13.67 14.83 6.62
C LYS A 330 14.98 14.04 6.55
N ALA A 331 15.33 13.57 5.37
CA ALA A 331 16.56 12.84 5.10
C ALA A 331 17.80 13.76 5.02
N ARG A 332 17.63 15.09 5.08
CA ARG A 332 18.69 16.10 4.89
C ARG A 332 19.45 15.91 3.56
N LEU A 333 18.71 15.56 2.52
CA LEU A 333 19.23 15.45 1.17
C LEU A 333 19.09 16.82 0.48
N THR A 334 20.17 17.28 -0.13
CA THR A 334 20.21 18.54 -0.92
C THR A 334 19.73 18.27 -2.34
#